data_5cc5c713c49a44a66aec9bec0436ad25
#
_entry.id   5cc5c713c49a44a66aec9bec0436ad25
#
_cell.length_a   1.000
_cell.length_b   1.000
_cell.length_c   1.000
_cell.angle_alpha   90.00
_cell.angle_beta   90.00
_cell.angle_gamma   90.00
#
_symmetry.space_group_name_H-M   'P 1'
#
loop_
_entity.id
_entity.type
_entity.pdbx_description
1 polymer ?
#
loop_
_entity_poly.entity_id
_entity_poly.type
_entity_poly.pdbx_seq_one_letter_code
_entity_poly.pdbx_strand_id
1 'polypeptide(L)'
;MRAVLDTNIYVDFASGKLDVVNLLAIQSTEILLPAIVMGELFYGFIKGSRTRYNEEKFHHFVSTLDVYFIHVNEHVARKYAIIFSALTNNGTRIPINDVWIAACCMSVGGTLLTRDRHFEQVSQIDKIILP
;
A
#
# COMPACT_ATOMS: atom_id res chain seq x y z
N MET A 1 -5.70 5.35 -13.28
CA MET A 1 -5.49 4.17 -12.41
C MET A 1 -5.76 4.56 -10.97
N ARG A 2 -6.50 3.76 -10.26
CA ARG A 2 -6.69 3.92 -8.81
C ARG A 2 -5.53 3.23 -8.11
N ALA A 3 -4.55 3.99 -7.65
CA ALA A 3 -3.30 3.47 -7.12
C ALA A 3 -3.38 3.25 -5.61
N VAL A 4 -3.18 2.01 -5.17
CA VAL A 4 -3.06 1.65 -3.76
C VAL A 4 -1.59 1.44 -3.45
N LEU A 5 -1.04 2.14 -2.46
CA LEU A 5 0.39 2.16 -2.23
C LEU A 5 0.81 1.18 -1.13
N ASP A 6 1.79 0.33 -1.45
CA ASP A 6 2.56 -0.37 -0.43
C ASP A 6 3.56 0.60 0.22
N THR A 7 4.07 0.22 1.38
CA THR A 7 4.97 1.06 2.19
C THR A 7 6.18 1.54 1.40
N ASN A 8 6.85 0.64 0.68
CA ASN A 8 8.06 0.96 -0.10
C ASN A 8 7.78 1.97 -1.21
N ILE A 9 6.59 1.99 -1.75
CA ILE A 9 6.23 2.92 -2.82
C ILE A 9 6.18 4.36 -2.28
N TYR A 10 5.61 4.57 -1.09
CA TYR A 10 5.67 5.88 -0.47
C TYR A 10 7.12 6.31 -0.19
N VAL A 11 7.92 5.42 0.38
CA VAL A 11 9.34 5.70 0.68
C VAL A 11 10.09 6.11 -0.58
N ASP A 12 9.88 5.41 -1.68
CA ASP A 12 10.51 5.71 -2.96
C ASP A 12 10.03 7.02 -3.55
N PHE A 13 8.73 7.31 -3.44
CA PHE A 13 8.19 8.61 -3.83
C PHE A 13 8.85 9.73 -3.04
N ALA A 14 8.93 9.58 -1.72
CA ALA A 14 9.53 10.57 -0.82
C ALA A 14 11.03 10.79 -1.11
N SER A 15 11.72 9.75 -1.61
CA SER A 15 13.12 9.83 -2.04
C SER A 15 13.29 10.37 -3.46
N GLY A 16 12.22 10.62 -4.19
CA GLY A 16 12.25 11.17 -5.54
C GLY A 16 12.60 10.17 -6.63
N LYS A 17 12.37 8.86 -6.44
CA LYS A 17 12.60 7.88 -7.49
C LYS A 17 11.64 8.11 -8.65
N LEU A 18 12.20 8.33 -9.84
CA LEU A 18 11.44 8.81 -10.99
C LEU A 18 10.37 7.85 -11.48
N ASP A 19 10.62 6.54 -11.43
CA ASP A 19 9.63 5.56 -11.85
C ASP A 19 8.36 5.65 -11.00
N VAL A 20 8.51 5.82 -9.70
CA VAL A 20 7.37 5.96 -8.77
C VAL A 20 6.71 7.33 -8.91
N VAL A 21 7.50 8.40 -8.97
CA VAL A 21 6.98 9.75 -9.12
C VAL A 21 6.13 9.87 -10.39
N ASN A 22 6.60 9.31 -11.49
CA ASN A 22 5.86 9.33 -12.76
C ASN A 22 4.56 8.51 -12.69
N LEU A 23 4.59 7.33 -12.05
CA LEU A 23 3.39 6.53 -11.87
C LEU A 23 2.31 7.30 -11.09
N LEU A 24 2.70 7.95 -10.00
CA LEU A 24 1.74 8.66 -9.15
C LEU A 24 1.29 9.97 -9.77
N ALA A 25 2.19 10.75 -10.35
CA ALA A 25 1.88 12.06 -10.88
C ALA A 25 1.13 12.02 -12.23
N ILE A 26 1.41 11.04 -13.07
CA ILE A 26 0.92 11.01 -14.46
C ILE A 26 -0.14 9.94 -14.67
N GLN A 27 0.06 8.73 -14.14
CA GLN A 27 -0.79 7.58 -14.45
C GLN A 27 -1.88 7.32 -13.42
N SER A 28 -1.79 7.91 -12.22
CA SER A 28 -2.78 7.69 -11.16
C SER A 28 -3.89 8.72 -11.23
N THR A 29 -5.14 8.27 -11.17
CA THR A 29 -6.32 9.13 -11.06
C THR A 29 -6.70 9.36 -9.60
N GLU A 30 -6.47 8.35 -8.75
CA GLU A 30 -6.65 8.42 -7.31
C GLU A 30 -5.47 7.73 -6.65
N ILE A 31 -5.07 8.23 -5.48
CA ILE A 31 -4.02 7.63 -4.66
C ILE A 31 -4.63 7.27 -3.32
N LEU A 32 -4.54 5.99 -2.96
CA LEU A 32 -5.12 5.46 -1.74
C LEU A 32 -4.05 4.77 -0.90
N LEU A 33 -4.13 4.95 0.41
CA LEU A 33 -3.14 4.42 1.34
C LEU A 33 -3.84 3.59 2.42
N PRO A 34 -3.55 2.28 2.50
CA PRO A 34 -4.10 1.45 3.57
C PRO A 34 -3.65 1.93 4.95
N ALA A 35 -4.55 1.85 5.95
CA ALA A 35 -4.20 2.18 7.33
C ALA A 35 -3.01 1.38 7.84
N ILE A 36 -2.87 0.12 7.40
CA ILE A 36 -1.74 -0.74 7.74
C ILE A 36 -0.43 -0.13 7.25
N VAL A 37 -0.42 0.41 6.04
CA VAL A 37 0.77 1.08 5.47
C VAL A 37 1.10 2.33 6.28
N MET A 38 0.10 3.13 6.66
CA MET A 38 0.34 4.26 7.57
C MET A 38 1.02 3.81 8.86
N GLY A 39 0.53 2.72 9.46
CA GLY A 39 1.12 2.17 10.67
C GLY A 39 2.58 1.79 10.48
N GLU A 40 2.91 1.14 9.37
CA GLU A 40 4.30 0.78 9.05
C GLU A 40 5.17 2.02 8.84
N LEU A 41 4.65 3.04 8.17
CA LEU A 41 5.38 4.30 7.96
C LEU A 41 5.64 5.02 9.29
N PHE A 42 4.61 5.16 10.12
CA PHE A 42 4.74 5.84 11.42
C PHE A 42 5.71 5.10 12.34
N TYR A 43 5.66 3.77 12.34
CA TYR A 43 6.65 2.97 13.08
C TYR A 43 8.08 3.27 12.58
N GLY A 44 8.26 3.30 11.27
CA GLY A 44 9.56 3.63 10.67
C GLY A 44 10.05 5.03 11.07
N PHE A 45 9.14 6.01 11.13
CA PHE A 45 9.48 7.38 11.55
C PHE A 45 9.91 7.43 13.02
N ILE A 46 9.19 6.72 13.91
CA ILE A 46 9.52 6.65 15.33
C ILE A 46 10.88 5.99 15.53
N LYS A 47 11.14 4.92 14.78
CA LYS A 47 12.40 4.16 14.88
C LYS A 47 13.60 4.96 14.37
N GLY A 48 13.37 5.90 13.45
CA GLY A 48 14.43 6.73 12.88
C GLY A 48 14.75 7.94 13.77
N SER A 49 15.59 8.83 13.25
CA SER A 49 16.08 10.01 13.98
C SER A 49 15.38 11.31 13.58
N ARG A 50 14.48 11.29 12.60
CA ARG A 50 13.84 12.48 12.02
C ARG A 50 12.32 12.36 12.01
N THR A 51 11.76 11.88 13.11
CA THR A 51 10.33 11.58 13.24
C THR A 51 9.44 12.74 12.82
N ARG A 52 9.67 13.92 13.42
CA ARG A 52 8.85 15.10 13.14
C ARG A 52 8.94 15.53 11.68
N TYR A 53 10.15 15.59 11.13
CA TYR A 53 10.37 15.93 9.73
C TYR A 53 9.64 14.96 8.79
N ASN A 54 9.75 13.67 9.07
CA ASN A 54 9.14 12.63 8.25
C ASN A 54 7.61 12.67 8.33
N GLU A 55 7.05 12.94 9.49
CA GLU A 55 5.59 13.10 9.64
C GLU A 55 5.07 14.32 8.89
N GLU A 56 5.77 15.45 8.99
CA GLU A 56 5.40 16.67 8.26
C GLU A 56 5.44 16.44 6.75
N LYS A 57 6.47 15.77 6.28
CA LYS A 57 6.60 15.41 4.86
C LYS A 57 5.47 14.48 4.41
N PHE A 58 5.10 13.51 5.23
CA PHE A 58 3.99 12.62 4.95
C PHE A 58 2.66 13.39 4.86
N HIS A 59 2.37 14.27 5.81
CA HIS A 59 1.15 15.06 5.78
C HIS A 59 1.10 16.00 4.58
N HIS A 60 2.24 16.54 4.17
CA HIS A 60 2.34 17.34 2.94
C HIS A 60 2.00 16.52 1.70
N PHE A 61 2.51 15.30 1.62
CA PHE A 61 2.18 14.35 0.55
C PHE A 61 0.67 14.09 0.50
N VAL A 62 0.06 13.79 1.64
CA VAL A 62 -1.39 13.50 1.73
C VAL A 62 -2.22 14.67 1.22
N SER A 63 -1.90 15.91 1.65
CA SER A 63 -2.68 17.08 1.25
C SER A 63 -2.43 17.48 -0.19
N THR A 64 -1.20 17.38 -0.67
CA THR A 64 -0.83 17.81 -2.03
C THR A 64 -1.42 16.90 -3.10
N LEU A 65 -1.45 15.59 -2.85
CA LEU A 65 -1.94 14.62 -3.83
C LEU A 65 -3.35 14.12 -3.53
N ASP A 66 -4.05 14.73 -2.58
CA ASP A 66 -5.40 14.33 -2.17
C ASP A 66 -5.51 12.83 -1.89
N VAL A 67 -4.59 12.32 -1.07
CA VAL A 67 -4.52 10.91 -0.76
C VAL A 67 -5.69 10.49 0.14
N TYR A 68 -6.39 9.42 -0.24
CA TYR A 68 -7.45 8.83 0.56
C TYR A 68 -6.91 7.66 1.36
N PHE A 69 -7.37 7.53 2.61
CA PHE A 69 -6.99 6.40 3.45
C PHE A 69 -8.02 5.28 3.34
N ILE A 70 -7.53 4.04 3.29
CA ILE A 70 -8.40 2.86 3.31
C ILE A 70 -8.41 2.34 4.75
N HIS A 71 -9.54 2.49 5.41
CA HIS A 71 -9.72 2.04 6.79
C HIS A 71 -10.08 0.55 6.82
N VAL A 72 -9.68 -0.14 7.88
CA VAL A 72 -10.03 -1.54 8.08
C VAL A 72 -11.43 -1.61 8.70
N ASN A 73 -12.39 -2.03 7.90
CA ASN A 73 -13.78 -2.19 8.28
C ASN A 73 -14.25 -3.62 7.98
N GLU A 74 -15.54 -3.91 8.14
CA GLU A 74 -16.08 -5.24 7.87
C GLU A 74 -15.85 -5.66 6.42
N HIS A 75 -16.00 -4.74 5.47
CA HIS A 75 -15.80 -5.03 4.05
C HIS A 75 -14.35 -5.49 3.77
N VAL A 76 -13.38 -4.78 4.33
CA VAL A 76 -11.97 -5.17 4.24
C VAL A 76 -11.72 -6.50 4.95
N ALA A 77 -12.32 -6.71 6.13
CA ALA A 77 -12.16 -7.96 6.87
C ALA A 77 -12.66 -9.17 6.08
N ARG A 78 -13.76 -9.02 5.33
CA ARG A 78 -14.25 -10.10 4.45
C ARG A 78 -13.28 -10.39 3.31
N LYS A 79 -12.68 -9.37 2.72
CA LYS A 79 -11.66 -9.54 1.68
C LYS A 79 -10.40 -10.22 2.23
N TYR A 80 -10.01 -9.87 3.45
CA TYR A 80 -8.92 -10.55 4.14
C TYR A 80 -9.18 -12.05 4.25
N ALA A 81 -10.38 -12.44 4.70
CA ALA A 81 -10.74 -13.84 4.85
C ALA A 81 -10.68 -14.60 3.52
N ILE A 82 -11.16 -13.98 2.43
CA ILE A 82 -11.12 -14.58 1.09
C ILE A 82 -9.67 -14.81 0.64
N ILE A 83 -8.81 -13.80 0.78
CA ILE A 83 -7.41 -13.87 0.35
C ILE A 83 -6.65 -14.88 1.21
N PHE A 84 -6.80 -14.81 2.53
CA PHE A 84 -6.12 -15.70 3.47
C PHE A 84 -6.51 -17.16 3.21
N SER A 85 -7.79 -17.42 2.99
CA SER A 85 -8.30 -18.76 2.67
C SER A 85 -7.68 -19.30 1.37
N ALA A 86 -7.60 -18.48 0.34
CA ALA A 86 -7.01 -18.90 -0.93
C ALA A 86 -5.51 -19.21 -0.78
N LEU A 87 -4.77 -18.38 -0.05
CA LEU A 87 -3.36 -18.62 0.22
C LEU A 87 -3.15 -19.91 1.01
N THR A 88 -3.94 -20.13 2.05
CA THR A 88 -3.87 -21.35 2.87
C THR A 88 -4.15 -22.58 2.00
N ASN A 89 -5.18 -22.54 1.17
CA ASN A 89 -5.55 -23.68 0.30
C ASN A 89 -4.44 -24.01 -0.70
N ASN A 90 -3.67 -23.02 -1.13
CA ASN A 90 -2.55 -23.20 -2.04
C ASN A 90 -1.23 -23.55 -1.32
N GLY A 91 -1.26 -23.64 -0.01
CA GLY A 91 -0.04 -23.91 0.79
C GLY A 91 0.96 -22.78 0.75
N THR A 92 0.50 -21.56 0.46
CA THR A 92 1.35 -20.37 0.31
C THR A 92 1.23 -19.48 1.53
N ARG A 93 2.36 -18.96 2.01
CA ARG A 93 2.39 -18.00 3.12
C ARG A 93 3.02 -16.69 2.68
N ILE A 94 2.39 -15.58 3.06
CA ILE A 94 2.97 -14.25 2.98
C ILE A 94 2.81 -13.55 4.34
N PRO A 95 3.56 -12.49 4.62
CA PRO A 95 3.38 -11.75 5.88
C PRO A 95 1.94 -11.30 6.08
N ILE A 96 1.47 -11.33 7.32
CA ILE A 96 0.06 -10.98 7.64
C ILE A 96 -0.27 -9.55 7.22
N ASN A 97 0.64 -8.61 7.41
CA ASN A 97 0.40 -7.23 6.97
C ASN A 97 0.15 -7.15 5.46
N ASP A 98 0.84 -7.97 4.67
CA ASP A 98 0.64 -8.00 3.22
C ASP A 98 -0.75 -8.53 2.85
N VAL A 99 -1.27 -9.47 3.62
CA VAL A 99 -2.66 -9.95 3.44
C VAL A 99 -3.64 -8.82 3.69
N TRP A 100 -3.45 -8.02 4.74
CA TRP A 100 -4.30 -6.87 5.03
C TRP A 100 -4.18 -5.77 3.95
N ILE A 101 -2.97 -5.52 3.47
CA ILE A 101 -2.75 -4.55 2.38
C ILE A 101 -3.49 -5.00 1.11
N ALA A 102 -3.37 -6.27 0.76
CA ALA A 102 -4.08 -6.85 -0.37
C ALA A 102 -5.60 -6.77 -0.19
N ALA A 103 -6.09 -7.02 1.03
CA ALA A 103 -7.53 -6.90 1.35
C ALA A 103 -8.03 -5.47 1.16
N CYS A 104 -7.25 -4.49 1.60
CA CYS A 104 -7.58 -3.08 1.37
C CYS A 104 -7.66 -2.77 -0.13
N CYS A 105 -6.68 -3.22 -0.90
CA CYS A 105 -6.67 -3.03 -2.35
C CYS A 105 -7.88 -3.65 -3.02
N MET A 106 -8.20 -4.89 -2.67
CA MET A 106 -9.37 -5.61 -3.20
C MET A 106 -10.66 -4.88 -2.86
N SER A 107 -10.77 -4.31 -1.68
CA SER A 107 -11.99 -3.64 -1.21
C SER A 107 -12.35 -2.40 -2.02
N VAL A 108 -11.37 -1.72 -2.58
CA VAL A 108 -11.58 -0.50 -3.37
C VAL A 108 -11.48 -0.75 -4.89
N GLY A 109 -11.18 -1.97 -5.30
CA GLY A 109 -10.99 -2.29 -6.71
C GLY A 109 -9.82 -1.54 -7.33
N GLY A 110 -8.75 -1.33 -6.57
CA GLY A 110 -7.59 -0.59 -7.02
C GLY A 110 -6.50 -1.48 -7.61
N THR A 111 -5.41 -0.82 -8.02
CA THR A 111 -4.19 -1.48 -8.47
C THR A 111 -3.11 -1.26 -7.40
N LEU A 112 -2.59 -2.34 -6.83
CA LEU A 112 -1.52 -2.25 -5.84
C LEU A 112 -0.20 -1.94 -6.52
N LEU A 113 0.47 -0.88 -6.06
CA LEU A 113 1.84 -0.57 -6.47
C LEU A 113 2.77 -1.05 -5.37
N THR A 114 3.73 -1.88 -5.71
CA THR A 114 4.64 -2.50 -4.74
C THR A 114 5.96 -2.87 -5.41
N ARG A 115 7.01 -3.09 -4.60
CA ARG A 115 8.23 -3.75 -5.06
C ARG A 115 8.34 -5.17 -4.50
N ASP A 116 7.37 -5.57 -3.67
CA ASP A 116 7.42 -6.84 -2.96
C ASP A 116 6.81 -7.95 -3.80
N ARG A 117 7.62 -8.94 -4.12
CA ARG A 117 7.19 -10.08 -4.93
C ARG A 117 6.26 -11.04 -4.21
N HIS A 118 6.06 -10.91 -2.88
CA HIS A 118 5.06 -11.69 -2.16
C HIS A 118 3.68 -11.56 -2.80
N PHE A 119 3.37 -10.39 -3.35
CA PHE A 119 2.05 -10.12 -3.94
C PHE A 119 1.81 -10.85 -5.26
N GLU A 120 2.83 -11.46 -5.86
CA GLU A 120 2.62 -12.36 -7.00
C GLU A 120 1.68 -13.52 -6.65
N GLN A 121 1.66 -13.90 -5.36
CA GLN A 121 0.83 -14.99 -4.85
C GLN A 121 -0.64 -14.60 -4.65
N VAL A 122 -0.98 -13.32 -4.75
CA VAL A 122 -2.33 -12.82 -4.52
C VAL A 122 -2.99 -12.54 -5.86
N SER A 123 -3.71 -13.53 -6.38
CA SER A 123 -4.36 -13.43 -7.69
C SER A 123 -5.63 -12.57 -7.69
N GLN A 124 -6.17 -12.26 -6.52
CA GLN A 124 -7.44 -11.55 -6.36
C GLN A 124 -7.34 -10.04 -6.59
N ILE A 125 -6.15 -9.50 -6.75
CA ILE A 125 -5.93 -8.07 -6.93
C ILE A 125 -5.14 -7.77 -8.19
N ASP A 126 -5.41 -6.61 -8.79
CA ASP A 126 -4.53 -6.04 -9.81
C ASP A 126 -3.32 -5.44 -9.12
N LYS A 127 -2.16 -5.55 -9.74
CA LYS A 127 -0.91 -5.07 -9.15
C LYS A 127 0.13 -4.77 -10.21
N ILE A 128 0.98 -3.81 -9.87
CA ILE A 128 2.21 -3.52 -10.62
C ILE A 128 3.35 -3.71 -9.64
N ILE A 129 4.17 -4.72 -9.89
CA ILE A 129 5.35 -5.02 -9.08
C ILE A 129 6.53 -4.38 -9.78
N LEU A 130 7.05 -3.28 -9.21
CA LEU A 130 8.17 -2.54 -9.78
C LEU A 130 9.48 -3.30 -9.54
N PRO A 131 10.42 -3.24 -10.48
CA PRO A 131 11.70 -3.93 -10.35
C PRO A 131 12.61 -3.33 -9.28
#